data_c2fbd8a001652637955010a8f606b895
#
_entry.id   c2fbd8a001652637955010a8f606b895
#
_cell.length_a   1.000
_cell.length_b   1.000
_cell.length_c   1.000
_cell.angle_alpha   90.00
_cell.angle_beta   90.00
_cell.angle_gamma   90.00
#
_symmetry.space_group_name_H-M   'P 1'
#
loop_
_entity.id
_entity.type
_entity.pdbx_description
1 polymer ?
#
loop_
_entity_poly.entity_id
_entity_poly.type
_entity_poly.pdbx_seq_one_letter_code
_entity_poly.pdbx_strand_id
1 'polypeptide(L)'
;VKVIGDNYEIIMGNSNVYIDGAVNLTVKGDVRHLVKGNYHLEVEGNYTQKIHKNMRTKIGAGTVGGNLEEEIKGTHSFNISESVKGRIGKDVNVTTEGDETRINNGKFDLVAKSDISAITTGGKMLLNASGNVSIDAVSGIMALKSGTTLNLKSATLMTITSETTIDMNATTEVDIDSALINLN
;
A
#
# COMPACT_ATOMS: atom_id res chain seq x y z
N VAL A 1 -38.17 -30.53 -19.37
CA VAL A 1 -39.37 -30.16 -18.58
C VAL A 1 -39.61 -28.66 -18.81
N LYS A 2 -40.84 -28.29 -19.20
CA LYS A 2 -41.26 -26.89 -19.29
C LYS A 2 -42.24 -26.62 -18.14
N VAL A 3 -41.89 -25.74 -17.23
CA VAL A 3 -42.76 -25.28 -16.14
C VAL A 3 -43.23 -23.85 -16.46
N ILE A 4 -44.55 -23.64 -16.44
CA ILE A 4 -45.16 -22.32 -16.58
C ILE A 4 -45.77 -21.98 -15.23
N GLY A 5 -45.11 -21.16 -14.45
CA GLY A 5 -45.48 -20.84 -13.07
C GLY A 5 -44.36 -21.21 -12.11
N ASP A 6 -44.71 -21.38 -10.85
CA ASP A 6 -43.73 -21.64 -9.78
C ASP A 6 -43.30 -23.12 -9.78
N ASN A 7 -42.04 -23.37 -9.52
CA ASN A 7 -41.48 -24.69 -9.30
C ASN A 7 -40.84 -24.78 -7.91
N TYR A 8 -41.28 -25.73 -7.09
CA TYR A 8 -40.75 -25.98 -5.75
C TYR A 8 -40.16 -27.40 -5.70
N GLU A 9 -38.87 -27.47 -5.36
CA GLU A 9 -38.20 -28.75 -5.14
C GLU A 9 -37.64 -28.79 -3.71
N ILE A 10 -38.02 -29.82 -2.95
CA ILE A 10 -37.53 -30.03 -1.57
C ILE A 10 -36.84 -31.40 -1.54
N ILE A 11 -35.53 -31.37 -1.24
CA ILE A 11 -34.73 -32.60 -1.09
C ILE A 11 -34.33 -32.68 0.40
N MET A 12 -34.86 -33.70 1.07
CA MET A 12 -34.62 -33.95 2.50
C MET A 12 -33.31 -34.72 2.77
N GLY A 13 -32.61 -35.11 1.75
CA GLY A 13 -31.33 -35.82 1.79
C GLY A 13 -30.27 -35.18 0.89
N ASN A 14 -29.35 -35.98 0.40
CA ASN A 14 -28.32 -35.54 -0.52
C ASN A 14 -28.84 -35.36 -1.94
N SER A 15 -28.39 -34.33 -2.60
CA SER A 15 -28.59 -34.14 -4.05
C SER A 15 -27.24 -34.12 -4.76
N ASN A 16 -27.02 -35.03 -5.68
CA ASN A 16 -25.82 -35.08 -6.52
C ASN A 16 -26.24 -34.85 -7.97
N VAL A 17 -25.70 -33.84 -8.60
CA VAL A 17 -25.97 -33.50 -10.01
C VAL A 17 -24.67 -33.60 -10.78
N TYR A 18 -24.65 -34.49 -11.80
CA TYR A 18 -23.56 -34.63 -12.75
C TYR A 18 -24.05 -34.23 -14.14
N ILE A 19 -23.33 -33.33 -14.79
CA ILE A 19 -23.65 -32.84 -16.12
C ILE A 19 -22.41 -32.94 -17.00
N ASP A 20 -22.46 -33.81 -18.00
CA ASP A 20 -21.41 -34.01 -19.00
C ASP A 20 -21.60 -33.03 -20.17
N GLY A 21 -21.65 -31.76 -19.87
CA GLY A 21 -21.88 -30.71 -20.87
C GLY A 21 -22.04 -29.34 -20.23
N ALA A 22 -22.62 -28.42 -20.98
CA ALA A 22 -22.80 -27.05 -20.52
C ALA A 22 -24.05 -26.88 -19.65
N VAL A 23 -23.93 -26.06 -18.62
CA VAL A 23 -25.06 -25.53 -17.86
C VAL A 23 -25.25 -24.08 -18.19
N ASN A 24 -26.41 -23.69 -18.71
CA ASN A 24 -26.79 -22.32 -18.97
C ASN A 24 -27.93 -21.90 -18.04
N LEU A 25 -27.70 -20.96 -17.14
CA LEU A 25 -28.70 -20.44 -16.24
C LEU A 25 -28.95 -18.95 -16.56
N THR A 26 -30.17 -18.60 -16.95
CA THR A 26 -30.59 -17.23 -17.16
C THR A 26 -31.70 -16.90 -16.19
N VAL A 27 -31.48 -15.96 -15.28
CA VAL A 27 -32.46 -15.50 -14.30
C VAL A 27 -32.73 -14.02 -14.54
N LYS A 28 -33.99 -13.66 -14.78
CA LYS A 28 -34.39 -12.25 -14.97
C LYS A 28 -34.63 -11.52 -13.66
N GLY A 29 -34.83 -12.25 -12.59
CA GLY A 29 -35.02 -11.73 -11.23
C GLY A 29 -33.80 -11.99 -10.35
N ASP A 30 -34.03 -12.08 -9.06
CA ASP A 30 -32.99 -12.29 -8.06
C ASP A 30 -32.59 -13.78 -7.95
N VAL A 31 -31.31 -14.01 -7.65
CA VAL A 31 -30.79 -15.32 -7.26
C VAL A 31 -30.29 -15.23 -5.81
N ARG A 32 -30.74 -16.14 -4.95
CA ARG A 32 -30.33 -16.21 -3.56
C ARG A 32 -29.79 -17.60 -3.22
N HIS A 33 -28.55 -17.67 -2.78
CA HIS A 33 -27.92 -18.87 -2.24
C HIS A 33 -27.70 -18.69 -0.74
N LEU A 34 -28.20 -19.62 0.07
CA LEU A 34 -27.92 -19.69 1.50
C LEU A 34 -27.31 -21.04 1.81
N VAL A 35 -26.04 -21.05 2.17
CA VAL A 35 -25.29 -22.24 2.60
C VAL A 35 -24.99 -22.09 4.09
N LYS A 36 -25.51 -23.00 4.93
CA LYS A 36 -25.25 -23.00 6.38
C LYS A 36 -23.96 -23.74 6.74
N GLY A 37 -23.44 -24.55 5.84
CA GLY A 37 -22.16 -25.24 5.97
C GLY A 37 -21.09 -24.65 5.08
N ASN A 38 -20.16 -25.45 4.62
CA ASN A 38 -19.09 -25.03 3.73
C ASN A 38 -19.60 -24.89 2.30
N TYR A 39 -19.07 -23.90 1.60
CA TYR A 39 -19.27 -23.74 0.16
C TYR A 39 -17.91 -23.83 -0.53
N HIS A 40 -17.76 -24.76 -1.46
CA HIS A 40 -16.57 -24.97 -2.26
C HIS A 40 -16.91 -24.75 -3.74
N LEU A 41 -16.09 -23.94 -4.43
CA LEU A 41 -16.17 -23.71 -5.87
C LEU A 41 -14.77 -23.93 -6.46
N GLU A 42 -14.67 -24.86 -7.38
CA GLU A 42 -13.45 -25.13 -8.14
C GLU A 42 -13.71 -24.92 -9.63
N VAL A 43 -12.84 -24.18 -10.31
CA VAL A 43 -12.93 -23.87 -11.73
C VAL A 43 -11.58 -24.14 -12.37
N GLU A 44 -11.45 -25.20 -13.15
CA GLU A 44 -10.20 -25.54 -13.86
C GLU A 44 -9.89 -24.59 -15.02
N GLY A 45 -10.90 -23.93 -15.55
CA GLY A 45 -10.78 -22.97 -16.63
C GLY A 45 -10.86 -21.53 -16.16
N ASN A 46 -11.40 -20.65 -16.97
CA ASN A 46 -11.54 -19.24 -16.64
C ASN A 46 -12.79 -19.00 -15.79
N TYR A 47 -12.65 -18.20 -14.75
CA TYR A 47 -13.76 -17.65 -13.98
C TYR A 47 -13.91 -16.16 -14.31
N THR A 48 -15.07 -15.74 -14.81
CA THR A 48 -15.38 -14.34 -15.13
C THR A 48 -16.60 -13.89 -14.36
N GLN A 49 -16.47 -12.78 -13.62
CA GLN A 49 -17.57 -12.15 -12.92
C GLN A 49 -17.73 -10.69 -13.37
N LYS A 50 -18.93 -10.29 -13.83
CA LYS A 50 -19.26 -8.93 -14.21
C LYS A 50 -20.43 -8.40 -13.38
N ILE A 51 -20.18 -7.36 -12.59
CA ILE A 51 -21.16 -6.74 -11.71
C ILE A 51 -21.35 -5.28 -12.12
N HIS A 52 -22.57 -4.91 -12.50
CA HIS A 52 -22.88 -3.55 -12.99
C HIS A 52 -23.06 -2.52 -11.88
N LYS A 53 -23.31 -2.94 -10.64
CA LYS A 53 -23.52 -2.04 -9.51
C LYS A 53 -22.49 -2.31 -8.41
N ASN A 54 -22.88 -2.89 -7.31
CA ASN A 54 -22.04 -3.05 -6.14
C ASN A 54 -21.71 -4.51 -5.86
N MET A 55 -20.48 -4.78 -5.50
CA MET A 55 -20.07 -6.04 -4.89
C MET A 55 -19.74 -5.78 -3.42
N ARG A 56 -20.26 -6.61 -2.52
CA ARG A 56 -19.95 -6.55 -1.09
C ARG A 56 -19.50 -7.92 -0.60
N THR A 57 -18.31 -7.99 -0.07
CA THR A 57 -17.77 -9.17 0.62
C THR A 57 -17.65 -8.88 2.11
N LYS A 58 -18.16 -9.78 2.96
CA LYS A 58 -18.02 -9.70 4.42
C LYS A 58 -17.54 -11.05 4.94
N ILE A 59 -16.42 -11.06 5.62
CA ILE A 59 -15.79 -12.24 6.20
C ILE A 59 -15.76 -12.08 7.72
N GLY A 60 -16.20 -13.12 8.44
CA GLY A 60 -16.44 -13.07 9.87
C GLY A 60 -17.79 -12.46 10.24
N ALA A 61 -18.33 -12.83 11.37
CA ALA A 61 -19.63 -12.35 11.87
C ALA A 61 -19.60 -12.21 13.41
N GLY A 62 -20.14 -11.09 13.91
CA GLY A 62 -20.17 -10.81 15.35
C GLY A 62 -18.75 -10.71 15.94
N THR A 63 -18.48 -11.52 16.94
CA THR A 63 -17.15 -11.65 17.60
C THR A 63 -16.24 -12.69 16.94
N VAL A 64 -16.74 -13.44 15.96
CA VAL A 64 -15.96 -14.46 15.25
C VAL A 64 -15.23 -13.79 14.09
N GLY A 65 -13.91 -13.87 14.11
CA GLY A 65 -13.06 -13.44 13.01
C GLY A 65 -13.09 -14.43 11.85
N GLY A 66 -12.58 -14.00 10.70
CA GLY A 66 -12.36 -14.85 9.53
C GLY A 66 -11.21 -14.29 8.71
N ASN A 67 -10.57 -15.11 7.93
CA ASN A 67 -9.45 -14.74 7.07
C ASN A 67 -9.90 -14.67 5.62
N LEU A 68 -9.32 -13.73 4.88
CA LEU A 68 -9.27 -13.74 3.43
C LEU A 68 -7.84 -14.09 3.03
N GLU A 69 -7.68 -15.16 2.28
CA GLU A 69 -6.42 -15.60 1.71
C GLU A 69 -6.53 -15.62 0.20
N GLU A 70 -5.57 -15.03 -0.49
CA GLU A 70 -5.54 -14.93 -1.93
C GLU A 70 -4.12 -15.24 -2.41
N GLU A 71 -3.97 -16.27 -3.25
CA GLU A 71 -2.72 -16.67 -3.89
C GLU A 71 -2.83 -16.47 -5.40
N ILE A 72 -1.96 -15.67 -5.99
CA ILE A 72 -1.94 -15.39 -7.42
C ILE A 72 -0.53 -15.67 -7.97
N LYS A 73 -0.39 -16.73 -8.76
CA LYS A 73 0.90 -17.09 -9.38
C LYS A 73 1.25 -16.25 -10.61
N GLY A 74 0.32 -15.49 -11.11
CA GLY A 74 0.49 -14.58 -12.23
C GLY A 74 0.41 -13.12 -11.82
N THR A 75 -0.24 -12.32 -12.62
CA THR A 75 -0.39 -10.87 -12.40
C THR A 75 -1.70 -10.58 -11.69
N HIS A 76 -1.63 -9.79 -10.62
CA HIS A 76 -2.80 -9.14 -10.04
C HIS A 76 -2.87 -7.69 -10.54
N SER A 77 -3.93 -7.36 -11.26
CA SER A 77 -4.16 -6.01 -11.79
C SER A 77 -5.52 -5.48 -11.34
N PHE A 78 -5.56 -4.27 -10.83
CA PHE A 78 -6.82 -3.58 -10.55
C PHE A 78 -6.75 -2.11 -11.01
N ASN A 79 -7.89 -1.60 -11.49
CA ASN A 79 -8.04 -0.22 -11.89
C ASN A 79 -9.25 0.37 -11.14
N ILE A 80 -9.01 1.46 -10.40
CA ILE A 80 -10.03 2.16 -9.62
C ILE A 80 -10.03 3.62 -10.06
N SER A 81 -11.10 4.04 -10.70
CA SER A 81 -11.22 5.39 -11.27
C SER A 81 -11.46 6.49 -10.24
N GLU A 82 -11.89 6.15 -9.03
CA GLU A 82 -12.19 7.17 -8.01
C GLU A 82 -11.26 7.06 -6.81
N SER A 83 -11.56 6.20 -5.84
CA SER A 83 -10.79 6.13 -4.60
C SER A 83 -10.70 4.73 -4.00
N VAL A 84 -9.56 4.44 -3.36
CA VAL A 84 -9.39 3.28 -2.47
C VAL A 84 -9.35 3.78 -1.04
N LYS A 85 -10.22 3.22 -0.17
CA LYS A 85 -10.22 3.51 1.26
C LYS A 85 -10.02 2.21 2.02
N GLY A 86 -9.03 2.16 2.89
CA GLY A 86 -8.73 1.01 3.74
C GLY A 86 -8.46 1.44 5.18
N ARG A 87 -8.86 0.61 6.15
CA ARG A 87 -8.47 0.72 7.54
C ARG A 87 -8.00 -0.64 8.02
N ILE A 88 -6.78 -0.70 8.52
CA ILE A 88 -6.18 -1.89 9.10
C ILE A 88 -5.99 -1.61 10.59
N GLY A 89 -6.54 -2.46 11.43
CA GLY A 89 -6.58 -2.27 12.89
C GLY A 89 -5.29 -2.63 13.61
N LYS A 90 -4.38 -3.34 12.94
CA LYS A 90 -3.08 -3.76 13.48
C LYS A 90 -1.98 -3.53 12.46
N ASP A 91 -1.28 -4.55 12.05
CA ASP A 91 -0.07 -4.48 11.26
C ASP A 91 -0.35 -4.59 9.76
N VAL A 92 0.48 -3.92 8.97
CA VAL A 92 0.59 -4.09 7.51
C VAL A 92 2.02 -4.51 7.21
N ASN A 93 2.19 -5.71 6.67
CA ASN A 93 3.49 -6.20 6.21
C ASN A 93 3.44 -6.35 4.69
N VAL A 94 4.33 -5.67 3.99
CA VAL A 94 4.49 -5.78 2.54
C VAL A 94 5.93 -6.13 2.25
N THR A 95 6.16 -7.22 1.54
CA THR A 95 7.47 -7.63 1.08
C THR A 95 7.46 -7.70 -0.44
N THR A 96 8.39 -7.02 -1.09
CA THR A 96 8.58 -7.03 -2.54
C THR A 96 9.99 -7.51 -2.83
N GLU A 97 10.14 -8.59 -3.60
CA GLU A 97 11.46 -9.12 -3.99
C GLU A 97 12.05 -8.37 -5.19
N GLY A 98 11.21 -7.71 -5.96
CA GLY A 98 11.61 -6.87 -7.10
C GLY A 98 11.45 -5.39 -6.80
N ASP A 99 11.22 -4.61 -7.85
CA ASP A 99 11.06 -3.16 -7.76
C ASP A 99 9.66 -2.78 -7.25
N GLU A 100 9.59 -1.78 -6.38
CA GLU A 100 8.35 -1.10 -6.03
C GLU A 100 8.36 0.31 -6.59
N THR A 101 7.39 0.65 -7.43
CA THR A 101 7.22 2.00 -7.97
C THR A 101 5.89 2.60 -7.54
N ARG A 102 5.93 3.80 -6.95
CA ARG A 102 4.76 4.59 -6.61
C ARG A 102 4.79 5.94 -7.34
N ILE A 103 3.79 6.19 -8.13
CA ILE A 103 3.61 7.48 -8.81
C ILE A 103 2.37 8.14 -8.23
N ASN A 104 2.54 9.34 -7.67
CA ASN A 104 1.46 10.14 -7.12
C ASN A 104 1.48 11.53 -7.76
N ASN A 105 0.45 11.86 -8.53
CA ASN A 105 0.33 13.16 -9.20
C ASN A 105 -0.22 14.26 -8.28
N GLY A 106 -0.59 13.91 -7.07
CA GLY A 106 -1.08 14.83 -6.04
C GLY A 106 -0.23 14.82 -4.79
N LYS A 107 -0.84 15.07 -3.66
CA LYS A 107 -0.20 15.06 -2.35
C LYS A 107 0.02 13.63 -1.84
N PHE A 108 1.19 13.35 -1.31
CA PHE A 108 1.51 12.13 -0.58
C PHE A 108 1.87 12.47 0.87
N ASP A 109 1.07 11.99 1.83
CA ASP A 109 1.32 12.15 3.25
C ASP A 109 1.73 10.82 3.87
N LEU A 110 2.82 10.83 4.63
CA LEU A 110 3.25 9.72 5.47
C LEU A 110 3.33 10.22 6.92
N VAL A 111 2.44 9.74 7.77
CA VAL A 111 2.32 10.19 9.16
C VAL A 111 2.38 8.99 10.09
N ALA A 112 3.29 9.01 11.05
CA ALA A 112 3.40 8.02 12.11
C ALA A 112 3.37 8.71 13.48
N LYS A 113 2.79 8.05 14.49
CA LYS A 113 2.83 8.53 15.88
C LYS A 113 4.19 8.32 16.55
N SER A 114 4.94 7.34 16.08
CA SER A 114 6.24 6.97 16.60
C SER A 114 7.30 7.23 15.54
N ASP A 115 7.82 6.21 14.92
CA ASP A 115 8.97 6.32 14.05
C ASP A 115 8.61 6.12 12.58
N ILE A 116 9.32 6.82 11.71
CA ILE A 116 9.39 6.54 10.28
C ILE A 116 10.85 6.22 9.97
N SER A 117 11.11 5.01 9.51
CA SER A 117 12.45 4.57 9.11
C SER A 117 12.50 4.29 7.61
N ALA A 118 13.49 4.86 6.92
CA ALA A 118 13.80 4.55 5.54
C ALA A 118 15.29 4.19 5.45
N ILE A 119 15.57 2.94 5.11
CA ILE A 119 16.93 2.39 5.12
C ILE A 119 17.23 1.80 3.75
N THR A 120 18.42 2.12 3.21
CA THR A 120 18.98 1.44 2.04
C THR A 120 20.34 0.85 2.43
N THR A 121 20.54 -0.44 2.17
CA THR A 121 21.73 -1.17 2.62
C THR A 121 22.82 -1.27 1.56
N GLY A 122 22.51 -1.05 0.30
CA GLY A 122 23.49 -1.21 -0.78
C GLY A 122 23.31 -0.25 -1.96
N GLY A 123 22.49 0.78 -1.81
CA GLY A 123 22.20 1.71 -2.88
C GLY A 123 22.18 3.17 -2.44
N LYS A 124 21.51 3.99 -3.21
CA LYS A 124 21.35 5.43 -2.94
C LYS A 124 19.96 5.70 -2.37
N MET A 125 19.88 6.58 -1.40
CA MET A 125 18.63 7.29 -1.07
C MET A 125 18.69 8.66 -1.73
N LEU A 126 17.73 8.98 -2.58
CA LEU A 126 17.66 10.24 -3.30
C LEU A 126 16.38 11.00 -2.91
N LEU A 127 16.54 12.22 -2.41
CA LEU A 127 15.48 13.20 -2.24
C LEU A 127 15.70 14.31 -3.27
N ASN A 128 14.83 14.43 -4.24
CA ASN A 128 14.90 15.45 -5.28
C ASN A 128 13.58 16.21 -5.36
N ALA A 129 13.64 17.52 -5.34
CA ALA A 129 12.50 18.40 -5.45
C ALA A 129 12.82 19.57 -6.39
N SER A 130 11.90 19.92 -7.26
CA SER A 130 11.99 21.15 -8.06
C SER A 130 11.68 22.41 -7.24
N GLY A 131 11.04 22.27 -6.11
CA GLY A 131 10.76 23.31 -5.14
C GLY A 131 11.61 23.17 -3.86
N ASN A 132 11.00 23.39 -2.72
CA ASN A 132 11.68 23.34 -1.44
C ASN A 132 11.70 21.92 -0.86
N VAL A 133 12.80 21.58 -0.18
CA VAL A 133 12.89 20.47 0.78
C VAL A 133 13.04 21.08 2.16
N SER A 134 12.11 20.78 3.07
CA SER A 134 12.20 21.19 4.47
C SER A 134 12.38 19.95 5.34
N ILE A 135 13.38 19.99 6.24
CA ILE A 135 13.60 18.96 7.25
C ILE A 135 13.65 19.69 8.59
N ASP A 136 12.71 19.38 9.47
CA ASP A 136 12.52 20.08 10.73
C ASP A 136 12.50 19.09 11.90
N ALA A 137 13.28 19.37 12.94
CA ALA A 137 13.30 18.65 14.21
C ALA A 137 12.90 19.62 15.33
N VAL A 138 11.59 19.76 15.58
CA VAL A 138 11.00 20.80 16.44
C VAL A 138 11.53 20.75 17.88
N SER A 139 11.76 19.57 18.45
CA SER A 139 12.19 19.43 19.84
C SER A 139 13.30 18.38 20.04
N GLY A 140 13.95 17.97 18.98
CA GLY A 140 14.97 16.94 19.04
C GLY A 140 16.26 17.34 18.32
N ILE A 141 17.05 16.34 17.99
CA ILE A 141 18.32 16.51 17.30
C ILE A 141 18.14 16.12 15.81
N MET A 142 18.57 16.99 14.92
CA MET A 142 18.82 16.61 13.53
C MET A 142 20.31 16.24 13.38
N ALA A 143 20.62 14.98 13.07
CA ALA A 143 21.97 14.51 12.90
C ALA A 143 22.22 14.12 11.44
N LEU A 144 23.22 14.75 10.80
CA LEU A 144 23.74 14.36 9.50
C LEU A 144 25.13 13.76 9.70
N LYS A 145 25.30 12.49 9.40
CA LYS A 145 26.57 11.79 9.57
C LYS A 145 27.00 11.11 8.26
N SER A 146 28.25 11.18 7.95
CA SER A 146 28.86 10.49 6.82
C SER A 146 30.13 9.79 7.29
N GLY A 147 30.39 8.56 6.83
CA GLY A 147 31.62 7.82 7.12
C GLY A 147 32.82 8.31 6.31
N THR A 148 32.60 9.03 5.23
CA THR A 148 33.66 9.53 4.35
C THR A 148 33.52 11.02 4.09
N THR A 149 32.51 11.46 3.37
CA THR A 149 32.36 12.86 2.96
C THR A 149 30.91 13.30 3.11
N LEU A 150 30.70 14.46 3.72
CA LEU A 150 29.42 15.18 3.74
C LEU A 150 29.59 16.46 2.90
N ASN A 151 28.92 16.53 1.75
CA ASN A 151 28.93 17.72 0.89
C ASN A 151 27.65 18.51 1.06
N LEU A 152 27.76 19.77 1.50
CA LEU A 152 26.69 20.74 1.50
C LEU A 152 27.04 21.84 0.50
N LYS A 153 26.23 22.03 -0.54
CA LYS A 153 26.53 22.98 -1.61
C LYS A 153 25.28 23.80 -1.95
N SER A 154 25.46 25.09 -2.06
CA SER A 154 24.46 26.03 -2.54
C SER A 154 25.04 26.87 -3.67
N ALA A 155 24.23 27.16 -4.72
CA ALA A 155 24.65 28.00 -5.83
C ALA A 155 24.68 29.49 -5.47
N THR A 156 23.89 29.92 -4.50
CA THR A 156 23.75 31.33 -4.14
C THR A 156 24.13 31.62 -2.71
N LEU A 157 23.40 31.06 -1.75
CA LEU A 157 23.59 31.35 -0.33
C LEU A 157 23.41 30.07 0.51
N MET A 158 24.34 29.82 1.41
CA MET A 158 24.20 28.87 2.50
C MET A 158 24.24 29.62 3.81
N THR A 159 23.21 29.49 4.63
CA THR A 159 23.16 30.15 5.96
C THR A 159 23.19 29.06 7.03
N ILE A 160 24.08 29.20 7.98
CA ILE A 160 24.15 28.39 9.20
C ILE A 160 23.99 29.36 10.38
N THR A 161 22.91 29.21 11.13
CA THR A 161 22.58 30.10 12.24
C THR A 161 22.33 29.30 13.50
N SER A 162 22.84 29.76 14.62
CA SER A 162 22.58 29.23 15.95
C SER A 162 22.33 30.38 16.90
N GLU A 163 21.37 30.25 17.82
CA GLU A 163 21.13 31.23 18.88
C GLU A 163 22.18 31.15 20.00
N THR A 164 22.93 30.08 20.08
CA THR A 164 23.92 29.86 21.15
C THR A 164 25.32 29.64 20.60
N THR A 165 25.58 28.52 19.94
CA THR A 165 26.93 28.16 19.52
C THR A 165 26.93 27.45 18.17
N ILE A 166 27.88 27.77 17.32
CA ILE A 166 28.31 26.99 16.17
C ILE A 166 29.69 26.44 16.48
N ASP A 167 29.80 25.13 16.70
CA ASP A 167 31.07 24.46 16.98
C ASP A 167 31.57 23.75 15.72
N MET A 168 32.75 24.13 15.27
CA MET A 168 33.43 23.46 14.13
C MET A 168 34.71 22.86 14.66
N ASN A 169 34.76 21.52 14.72
CA ASN A 169 35.89 20.79 15.25
C ASN A 169 36.42 19.80 14.21
N ALA A 170 37.70 19.86 13.93
CA ALA A 170 38.41 18.98 13.04
C ALA A 170 39.70 18.49 13.71
N THR A 171 40.05 17.22 13.46
CA THR A 171 41.32 16.66 13.99
C THR A 171 42.54 17.08 13.20
N THR A 172 42.37 17.57 11.99
CA THR A 172 43.48 18.01 11.12
C THR A 172 43.34 19.45 10.74
N GLU A 173 42.29 19.85 10.06
CA GLU A 173 42.15 21.20 9.51
C GLU A 173 40.70 21.64 9.39
N VAL A 174 40.43 22.94 9.65
CA VAL A 174 39.25 23.67 9.23
C VAL A 174 39.70 24.70 8.24
N ASP A 175 39.44 24.47 6.95
CA ASP A 175 39.82 25.40 5.89
C ASP A 175 38.60 26.25 5.48
N ILE A 176 38.80 27.59 5.47
CA ILE A 176 37.79 28.57 5.06
C ILE A 176 38.41 29.44 3.97
N ASP A 177 38.11 29.09 2.71
CA ASP A 177 38.53 29.87 1.56
C ASP A 177 37.42 30.85 1.12
N SER A 178 37.70 32.12 1.19
CA SER A 178 36.77 33.20 0.87
C SER A 178 37.50 34.49 0.48
N ALA A 179 36.94 35.25 -0.45
CA ALA A 179 37.41 36.57 -0.78
C ALA A 179 37.26 37.57 0.40
N LEU A 180 36.35 37.34 1.30
CA LEU A 180 36.12 38.16 2.51
C LEU A 180 35.63 37.29 3.66
N ILE A 181 36.32 37.35 4.78
CA ILE A 181 35.92 36.72 6.05
C ILE A 181 35.68 37.85 7.05
N ASN A 182 34.43 38.01 7.51
CA ASN A 182 34.08 38.96 8.60
C ASN A 182 33.88 38.15 9.88
N LEU A 183 34.70 38.44 10.89
CA LEU A 183 34.60 37.90 12.24
C LEU A 183 34.27 39.07 13.17
N ASN A 184 33.05 39.11 13.69
CA ASN A 184 32.55 40.10 14.63
C ASN A 184 32.53 39.53 16.04
#